data_de5df8ffbf9a9d5a6b762137d9b512fb
#
_entry.id   de5df8ffbf9a9d5a6b762137d9b512fb
#
_cell.length_a   1.000
_cell.length_b   1.000
_cell.length_c   1.000
_cell.angle_alpha   90.00
_cell.angle_beta   90.00
_cell.angle_gamma   90.00
#
_symmetry.space_group_name_H-M   'P 1'
#
loop_
_entity.id
_entity.type
_entity.pdbx_description
1 polymer ?
#
loop_
_entity_poly.entity_id
_entity_poly.type
_entity_poly.pdbx_seq_one_letter_code
_entity_poly.pdbx_strand_id
1 'polypeptide(L)'
;STFSSSNQPLFVVDGVPFASDTNSMGSFTSGNNGSSRFLDLDPNNIESVNVLKGLAAATLYGSQGRNGVVLITTKSGTTASGMKAQKNEVTVNTSYFVNELAMKPEYQMEYGNGFNQNFGWFFSNWGPSFREEGPAGWGKQSQINGTVSGQPGFLKHPYNSNLNARFLARDLLPLLGLSEDSLWEWKPYDSVGDLFQPGSIINTNINFRGQSDDGKVSYNVNYGNLDDEGFTPGNTLRRNNISFGGRAVLSNKITVNGTLNYSFTDFKSP
;
A
#
# COMPACT_ATOMS: atom_id res chain seq x y z
N SER A 1 -18.92 -9.78 21.53
CA SER A 1 -17.88 -9.74 20.48
C SER A 1 -16.90 -10.85 20.75
N THR A 2 -16.91 -11.87 19.91
CA THR A 2 -15.95 -12.97 19.96
C THR A 2 -14.63 -12.50 19.32
N PHE A 3 -13.53 -12.70 20.03
CA PHE A 3 -12.17 -12.29 19.66
C PHE A 3 -11.65 -12.84 18.31
N SER A 4 -12.41 -13.70 17.62
CA SER A 4 -12.01 -14.37 16.39
C SER A 4 -12.96 -14.22 15.20
N SER A 5 -13.97 -13.36 15.28
CA SER A 5 -14.89 -13.15 14.16
C SER A 5 -14.55 -11.84 13.43
N SER A 6 -14.38 -11.92 12.14
CA SER A 6 -14.28 -10.75 11.25
C SER A 6 -15.48 -9.82 11.47
N ASN A 7 -15.21 -8.54 11.72
CA ASN A 7 -16.23 -7.48 11.77
C ASN A 7 -16.49 -6.86 10.39
N GLN A 8 -15.98 -7.46 9.33
CA GLN A 8 -16.18 -6.97 7.97
C GLN A 8 -17.61 -7.21 7.48
N PRO A 9 -18.20 -6.27 6.73
CA PRO A 9 -19.46 -6.49 6.05
C PRO A 9 -19.29 -7.50 4.90
N LEU A 10 -20.39 -8.14 4.51
CA LEU A 10 -20.43 -8.94 3.30
C LEU A 10 -20.45 -8.01 2.08
N PHE A 11 -19.57 -8.23 1.12
CA PHE A 11 -19.61 -7.58 -0.17
C PHE A 11 -20.36 -8.46 -1.18
N VAL A 12 -21.27 -7.86 -1.93
CA VAL A 12 -22.02 -8.53 -2.99
C VAL A 12 -21.86 -7.71 -4.26
N VAL A 13 -21.26 -8.29 -5.28
CA VAL A 13 -20.99 -7.64 -6.57
C VAL A 13 -21.91 -8.26 -7.63
N ASP A 14 -22.75 -7.45 -8.25
CA ASP A 14 -23.74 -7.87 -9.26
C ASP A 14 -24.61 -9.05 -8.80
N GLY A 15 -24.97 -9.07 -7.50
CA GLY A 15 -25.78 -10.10 -6.89
C GLY A 15 -25.03 -11.34 -6.40
N VAL A 16 -23.72 -11.42 -6.62
CA VAL A 16 -22.89 -12.55 -6.19
C VAL A 16 -22.06 -12.16 -4.96
N PRO A 17 -22.07 -12.96 -3.87
CA PRO A 17 -21.19 -12.73 -2.74
C PRO A 17 -19.72 -12.73 -3.15
N PHE A 18 -19.01 -11.69 -2.77
CA PHE A 18 -17.61 -11.49 -3.09
C PHE A 18 -16.75 -11.76 -1.85
N ALA A 19 -15.78 -12.66 -1.97
CA ALA A 19 -14.89 -12.96 -0.87
C ALA A 19 -13.97 -11.76 -0.60
N SER A 20 -14.14 -11.12 0.55
CA SER A 20 -13.32 -10.01 1.00
C SER A 20 -12.22 -10.43 1.97
N ASP A 21 -12.06 -11.74 2.18
CA ASP A 21 -11.06 -12.26 3.11
C ASP A 21 -9.65 -11.86 2.65
N THR A 22 -8.83 -11.47 3.62
CA THR A 22 -7.41 -11.24 3.38
C THR A 22 -6.75 -12.56 3.01
N ASN A 23 -6.02 -12.61 1.91
CA ASN A 23 -5.35 -13.81 1.38
C ASN A 23 -4.24 -14.37 2.29
N SER A 24 -3.90 -13.69 3.36
CA SER A 24 -2.99 -14.19 4.38
C SER A 24 -3.40 -13.66 5.76
N MET A 25 -3.42 -14.53 6.75
CA MET A 25 -3.37 -14.08 8.14
C MET A 25 -2.03 -13.36 8.33
N GLY A 26 -2.06 -12.03 8.40
CA GLY A 26 -0.88 -11.26 8.73
C GLY A 26 -0.33 -11.74 10.06
N SER A 27 0.87 -12.31 10.06
CA SER A 27 1.58 -12.55 11.30
C SER A 27 1.98 -11.19 11.86
N PHE A 28 1.59 -10.91 13.10
CA PHE A 28 1.99 -9.69 13.82
C PHE A 28 3.52 -9.49 13.84
N THR A 29 4.26 -10.59 13.72
CA THR A 29 5.72 -10.59 13.73
C THR A 29 6.37 -10.40 12.36
N SER A 30 5.65 -10.66 11.27
CA SER A 30 6.20 -10.55 9.91
C SER A 30 5.75 -9.28 9.16
N GLY A 31 4.84 -8.49 9.75
CA GLY A 31 4.35 -7.26 9.12
C GLY A 31 3.59 -7.46 7.78
N ASN A 32 3.36 -8.71 7.42
CA ASN A 32 2.77 -9.06 6.13
C ASN A 32 1.24 -8.90 6.20
N ASN A 33 0.74 -7.73 5.84
CA ASN A 33 -0.69 -7.49 5.67
C ASN A 33 -1.11 -8.02 4.31
N GLY A 34 -1.87 -9.11 4.30
CA GLY A 34 -2.49 -9.59 3.07
C GLY A 34 -3.43 -8.55 2.48
N SER A 35 -3.35 -8.32 1.19
CA SER A 35 -4.29 -7.45 0.49
C SER A 35 -5.69 -8.06 0.47
N SER A 36 -6.71 -7.26 0.75
CA SER A 36 -8.10 -7.68 0.57
C SER A 36 -8.42 -7.76 -0.93
N ARG A 37 -9.15 -8.81 -1.35
CA ARG A 37 -9.68 -8.91 -2.72
C ARG A 37 -10.57 -7.75 -3.13
N PHE A 38 -11.07 -6.98 -2.18
CA PHE A 38 -11.80 -5.75 -2.44
C PHE A 38 -10.96 -4.73 -3.24
N LEU A 39 -9.63 -4.76 -3.10
CA LEU A 39 -8.73 -3.93 -3.87
C LEU A 39 -8.69 -4.29 -5.36
N ASP A 40 -9.18 -5.48 -5.74
CA ASP A 40 -9.26 -5.92 -7.14
C ASP A 40 -10.44 -5.28 -7.89
N LEU A 41 -11.41 -4.70 -7.17
CA LEU A 41 -12.50 -3.97 -7.80
C LEU A 41 -12.02 -2.59 -8.28
N ASP A 42 -12.29 -2.30 -9.56
CA ASP A 42 -12.02 -0.98 -10.12
C ASP A 42 -13.17 -0.01 -9.75
N PRO A 43 -12.89 1.02 -8.94
CA PRO A 43 -13.91 2.01 -8.57
C PRO A 43 -14.56 2.70 -9.77
N ASN A 44 -13.82 2.83 -10.88
CA ASN A 44 -14.33 3.46 -12.10
C ASN A 44 -15.36 2.59 -12.84
N ASN A 45 -15.40 1.29 -12.57
CA ASN A 45 -16.39 0.37 -13.11
C ASN A 45 -17.65 0.24 -12.23
N ILE A 46 -17.70 0.90 -11.09
CA ILE A 46 -18.85 0.87 -10.19
C ILE A 46 -19.91 1.86 -10.69
N GLU A 47 -21.15 1.37 -10.82
CA GLU A 47 -22.33 2.19 -11.13
C GLU A 47 -22.99 2.70 -9.84
N SER A 48 -23.18 1.80 -8.87
CA SER A 48 -23.82 2.17 -7.59
C SER A 48 -23.33 1.30 -6.44
N VAL A 49 -23.35 1.90 -5.25
CA VAL A 49 -23.08 1.21 -3.98
C VAL A 49 -24.24 1.45 -3.04
N ASN A 50 -24.85 0.35 -2.56
CA ASN A 50 -25.92 0.38 -1.57
C ASN A 50 -25.52 -0.38 -0.31
N VAL A 51 -25.73 0.21 0.86
CA VAL A 51 -25.36 -0.40 2.13
C VAL A 51 -26.62 -0.84 2.88
N LEU A 52 -26.74 -2.14 3.10
CA LEU A 52 -27.78 -2.73 3.94
C LEU A 52 -27.23 -2.91 5.36
N LYS A 53 -27.92 -2.32 6.34
CA LYS A 53 -27.53 -2.35 7.75
C LYS A 53 -28.47 -3.23 8.55
N GLY A 54 -27.93 -3.85 9.61
CA GLY A 54 -28.71 -4.54 10.63
C GLY A 54 -29.60 -5.66 10.10
N LEU A 55 -30.86 -5.66 10.53
CA LEU A 55 -31.81 -6.75 10.26
C LEU A 55 -32.10 -6.96 8.77
N ALA A 56 -32.13 -5.88 7.98
CA ALA A 56 -32.38 -5.97 6.52
C ALA A 56 -31.29 -6.79 5.81
N ALA A 57 -30.04 -6.62 6.21
CA ALA A 57 -28.92 -7.39 5.69
C ALA A 57 -29.00 -8.87 6.10
N ALA A 58 -29.33 -9.14 7.37
CA ALA A 58 -29.44 -10.50 7.88
C ALA A 58 -30.65 -11.26 7.28
N THR A 59 -31.74 -10.58 6.97
CA THR A 59 -32.92 -11.20 6.34
C THR A 59 -32.65 -11.69 4.93
N LEU A 60 -31.85 -10.94 4.15
CA LEU A 60 -31.54 -11.28 2.75
C LEU A 60 -30.36 -12.23 2.62
N TYR A 61 -29.36 -12.12 3.48
CA TYR A 61 -28.07 -12.83 3.34
C TYR A 61 -27.74 -13.74 4.54
N GLY A 62 -28.71 -13.93 5.47
CA GLY A 62 -28.56 -14.81 6.61
C GLY A 62 -27.42 -14.38 7.55
N SER A 63 -26.72 -15.38 8.12
CA SER A 63 -25.63 -15.15 9.08
C SER A 63 -24.43 -14.38 8.48
N GLN A 64 -24.23 -14.44 7.17
CA GLN A 64 -23.16 -13.69 6.49
C GLN A 64 -23.44 -12.18 6.48
N GLY A 65 -24.72 -11.79 6.50
CA GLY A 65 -25.13 -10.38 6.54
C GLY A 65 -25.15 -9.74 7.93
N ARG A 66 -24.78 -10.45 9.00
CA ARG A 66 -24.87 -9.95 10.39
C ARG A 66 -24.13 -8.64 10.65
N ASN A 67 -23.03 -8.42 9.95
CA ASN A 67 -22.19 -7.21 10.06
C ASN A 67 -22.57 -6.13 9.03
N GLY A 68 -23.69 -6.32 8.30
CA GLY A 68 -24.11 -5.51 7.18
C GLY A 68 -23.70 -6.11 5.83
N VAL A 69 -24.28 -5.58 4.77
CA VAL A 69 -23.99 -5.98 3.38
C VAL A 69 -23.77 -4.74 2.54
N VAL A 70 -22.71 -4.75 1.75
CA VAL A 70 -22.41 -3.72 0.75
C VAL A 70 -22.73 -4.30 -0.62
N LEU A 71 -23.78 -3.78 -1.25
CA LEU A 71 -24.20 -4.16 -2.59
C LEU A 71 -23.48 -3.25 -3.60
N ILE A 72 -22.73 -3.83 -4.49
CA ILE A 72 -22.00 -3.13 -5.54
C ILE A 72 -22.58 -3.57 -6.87
N THR A 73 -23.05 -2.59 -7.66
CA THR A 73 -23.49 -2.82 -9.04
C THR A 73 -22.43 -2.25 -9.99
N THR A 74 -21.98 -3.07 -10.91
CA THR A 74 -21.02 -2.63 -11.94
C THR A 74 -21.75 -2.06 -13.16
N LYS A 75 -21.04 -1.25 -13.94
CA LYS A 75 -21.58 -0.61 -15.13
C LYS A 75 -21.93 -1.66 -16.20
N SER A 76 -23.20 -1.74 -16.55
CA SER A 76 -23.71 -2.69 -17.58
C SER A 76 -23.95 -2.05 -18.95
N GLY A 77 -23.53 -0.79 -19.14
CA GLY A 77 -23.76 -0.02 -20.36
C GLY A 77 -25.14 0.61 -20.49
N THR A 78 -26.03 0.40 -19.53
CA THR A 78 -27.31 1.10 -19.50
C THR A 78 -27.13 2.52 -18.99
N THR A 79 -27.66 3.49 -19.68
CA THR A 79 -27.77 4.87 -19.18
C THR A 79 -28.81 4.93 -18.06
N ALA A 80 -28.54 5.76 -17.04
CA ALA A 80 -29.55 6.08 -16.02
C ALA A 80 -30.85 6.52 -16.69
N SER A 81 -31.97 6.05 -16.14
CA SER A 81 -33.32 6.30 -16.67
C SER A 81 -33.54 7.78 -17.03
N GLY A 82 -33.75 8.09 -18.30
CA GLY A 82 -34.11 9.43 -18.78
C GLY A 82 -33.09 10.15 -19.69
N MET A 83 -31.87 9.65 -19.85
CA MET A 83 -30.94 10.19 -20.84
C MET A 83 -31.09 9.46 -22.17
N LYS A 84 -31.12 10.24 -23.29
CA LYS A 84 -31.01 9.64 -24.63
C LYS A 84 -29.65 8.93 -24.72
N ALA A 85 -29.67 7.63 -24.92
CA ALA A 85 -28.45 6.84 -25.11
C ALA A 85 -27.66 7.38 -26.31
N GLN A 86 -26.40 7.72 -26.12
CA GLN A 86 -25.49 7.96 -27.22
C GLN A 86 -25.12 6.62 -27.87
N LYS A 87 -25.04 6.58 -29.18
CA LYS A 87 -24.76 5.38 -29.96
C LYS A 87 -23.48 4.67 -29.51
N ASN A 88 -22.43 5.45 -29.26
CA ASN A 88 -21.15 4.99 -28.72
C ASN A 88 -20.49 6.16 -27.99
N GLU A 89 -19.93 5.88 -26.85
CA GLU A 89 -19.20 6.86 -26.03
C GLU A 89 -17.90 6.25 -25.52
N VAL A 90 -16.83 7.01 -25.64
CA VAL A 90 -15.53 6.69 -25.05
C VAL A 90 -15.23 7.73 -24.00
N THR A 91 -14.98 7.28 -22.78
CA THR A 91 -14.55 8.13 -21.68
C THR A 91 -13.15 7.73 -21.25
N VAL A 92 -12.24 8.68 -21.20
CA VAL A 92 -10.87 8.49 -20.68
C VAL A 92 -10.69 9.37 -19.48
N ASN A 93 -10.34 8.76 -18.35
CA ASN A 93 -9.99 9.45 -17.12
C ASN A 93 -8.56 9.09 -16.75
N THR A 94 -7.75 10.09 -16.45
CA THR A 94 -6.40 9.91 -15.92
C THR A 94 -6.25 10.83 -14.72
N SER A 95 -5.70 10.29 -13.64
CA SER A 95 -5.36 11.03 -12.42
C SER A 95 -3.94 10.73 -11.99
N TYR A 96 -3.27 11.75 -11.48
CA TYR A 96 -1.94 11.67 -10.92
C TYR A 96 -1.95 12.27 -9.53
N PHE A 97 -1.44 11.51 -8.56
CA PHE A 97 -1.30 11.95 -7.17
C PHE A 97 0.14 11.77 -6.73
N VAL A 98 0.58 12.67 -5.85
CA VAL A 98 1.88 12.58 -5.18
C VAL A 98 1.61 12.53 -3.70
N ASN A 99 2.25 11.59 -3.03
CA ASN A 99 2.22 11.42 -1.58
C ASN A 99 3.60 11.73 -1.02
N GLU A 100 3.67 12.65 -0.08
CA GLU A 100 4.90 13.04 0.59
C GLU A 100 4.71 12.96 2.11
N LEU A 101 5.81 12.79 2.82
CA LEU A 101 5.82 12.86 4.27
C LEU A 101 5.47 14.28 4.71
N ALA A 102 4.28 14.48 5.28
CA ALA A 102 3.80 15.79 5.69
C ALA A 102 4.47 16.29 6.98
N MET A 103 4.80 15.40 7.90
CA MET A 103 5.37 15.74 9.20
C MET A 103 6.15 14.55 9.77
N LYS A 104 7.23 14.84 10.45
CA LYS A 104 7.97 13.90 11.29
C LYS A 104 8.16 14.52 12.68
N PRO A 105 8.31 13.69 13.74
CA PRO A 105 8.68 14.21 15.05
C PRO A 105 10.01 14.95 14.99
N GLU A 106 10.16 15.97 15.83
CA GLU A 106 11.46 16.59 16.06
C GLU A 106 12.33 15.63 16.85
N TYR A 107 13.34 15.05 16.17
CA TYR A 107 14.31 14.19 16.83
C TYR A 107 15.45 15.01 17.40
N GLN A 108 15.99 14.58 18.53
CA GLN A 108 17.21 15.16 19.04
C GLN A 108 18.39 14.85 18.09
N MET A 109 19.21 15.85 17.78
CA MET A 109 20.35 15.77 16.86
C MET A 109 21.65 16.20 17.55
N GLU A 110 21.74 16.05 18.87
CA GLU A 110 22.89 16.49 19.66
C GLU A 110 23.74 15.31 20.15
N TYR A 111 23.12 14.19 20.48
CA TYR A 111 23.78 13.00 21.02
C TYR A 111 23.54 11.79 20.14
N GLY A 112 24.57 10.96 20.00
CA GLY A 112 24.48 9.73 19.24
C GLY A 112 24.26 8.50 20.09
N ASN A 113 24.51 7.34 19.49
CA ASN A 113 24.28 6.04 20.11
C ASN A 113 25.21 5.79 21.29
N GLY A 114 24.66 5.28 22.39
CA GLY A 114 25.40 4.99 23.60
C GLY A 114 24.58 5.21 24.85
N PHE A 115 25.27 5.19 26.00
CA PHE A 115 24.68 5.42 27.30
C PHE A 115 25.64 6.17 28.22
N ASN A 116 25.11 7.05 29.07
CA ASN A 116 25.89 7.83 30.04
C ASN A 116 27.08 8.55 29.38
N GLN A 117 26.84 9.22 28.23
CA GLN A 117 27.84 9.94 27.44
C GLN A 117 29.00 9.11 26.89
N ASN A 118 28.91 7.77 26.99
CA ASN A 118 29.87 6.86 26.39
C ASN A 118 29.27 6.20 25.15
N PHE A 119 30.10 6.05 24.12
CA PHE A 119 29.73 5.34 22.92
C PHE A 119 29.45 3.85 23.23
N GLY A 120 28.39 3.31 22.61
CA GLY A 120 28.06 1.89 22.64
C GLY A 120 26.89 1.59 21.71
N TRP A 121 26.80 0.34 21.27
CA TRP A 121 25.72 -0.15 20.42
C TRP A 121 24.48 -0.49 21.28
N PHE A 122 23.82 0.54 21.78
CA PHE A 122 22.59 0.42 22.58
C PHE A 122 21.41 1.03 21.80
N PHE A 123 20.20 0.63 22.16
CA PHE A 123 18.97 1.26 21.66
C PHE A 123 18.69 2.64 22.30
N SER A 124 19.73 3.34 22.65
CA SER A 124 19.68 4.61 23.35
C SER A 124 20.55 5.65 22.64
N ASN A 125 20.06 6.88 22.59
CA ASN A 125 20.75 8.06 22.05
C ASN A 125 21.28 8.96 23.17
N TRP A 126 21.82 8.37 24.25
CA TRP A 126 22.45 9.06 25.38
C TRP A 126 23.96 8.82 25.37
N GLY A 127 24.52 8.63 24.23
CA GLY A 127 25.95 8.50 24.00
C GLY A 127 26.67 9.83 23.95
N PRO A 128 27.86 9.88 23.31
CA PRO A 128 28.61 11.11 23.12
C PRO A 128 27.86 12.10 22.23
N SER A 129 28.12 13.37 22.43
CA SER A 129 27.63 14.40 21.52
C SER A 129 28.32 14.30 20.15
N PHE A 130 27.69 14.88 19.14
CA PHE A 130 28.30 15.00 17.80
C PHE A 130 29.36 16.09 17.72
N ARG A 131 29.65 16.78 18.82
CA ARG A 131 30.77 17.73 18.94
C ARG A 131 32.01 17.00 19.42
N GLU A 132 33.18 17.40 18.93
CA GLU A 132 34.47 16.84 19.37
C GLU A 132 34.77 17.14 20.80
N GLU A 133 34.58 18.39 21.21
CA GLU A 133 34.93 18.91 22.51
C GLU A 133 33.76 18.95 23.50
N GLY A 134 34.06 19.15 24.76
CA GLY A 134 33.09 19.30 25.82
C GLY A 134 32.95 18.07 26.74
N PRO A 135 32.11 18.17 27.80
CA PRO A 135 31.94 17.07 28.77
C PRO A 135 31.51 15.77 28.15
N ALA A 136 30.60 15.83 27.18
CA ALA A 136 30.05 14.71 26.44
C ALA A 136 30.66 14.53 25.02
N GLY A 137 31.75 15.25 24.70
CA GLY A 137 32.37 15.26 23.38
C GLY A 137 32.91 13.89 22.95
N TRP A 138 32.81 13.59 21.64
CA TRP A 138 33.28 12.31 21.10
C TRP A 138 34.81 12.20 21.07
N GLY A 139 35.57 13.30 21.20
CA GLY A 139 37.04 13.29 21.26
C GLY A 139 37.61 12.39 22.39
N LYS A 140 36.82 12.11 23.42
CA LYS A 140 37.18 11.20 24.52
C LYS A 140 36.89 9.74 24.22
N GLN A 141 36.22 9.42 23.11
CA GLN A 141 35.78 8.07 22.76
C GLN A 141 36.77 7.41 21.80
N SER A 142 37.44 6.35 22.23
CA SER A 142 38.45 5.65 21.42
C SER A 142 37.92 5.12 20.11
N GLN A 143 36.66 4.76 20.06
CA GLN A 143 35.99 4.27 18.86
C GLN A 143 35.84 5.35 17.77
N ILE A 144 35.76 6.63 18.17
CA ILE A 144 35.42 7.76 17.28
C ILE A 144 36.61 8.70 17.11
N ASN A 145 37.47 8.84 18.10
CA ASN A 145 38.60 9.77 18.08
C ASN A 145 39.77 9.39 17.18
N GLY A 146 39.60 8.34 16.37
CA GLY A 146 40.62 7.85 15.46
C GLY A 146 41.50 6.73 16.03
N THR A 147 41.46 6.43 17.32
CA THR A 147 42.28 5.36 17.91
C THR A 147 41.96 3.99 17.31
N VAL A 148 40.67 3.68 17.10
CA VAL A 148 40.21 2.39 16.55
C VAL A 148 39.96 2.45 15.05
N SER A 149 39.39 3.54 14.56
CA SER A 149 39.07 3.74 13.13
C SER A 149 40.25 4.15 12.28
N GLY A 150 41.29 4.74 12.89
CA GLY A 150 42.40 5.38 12.18
C GLY A 150 42.08 6.80 11.67
N GLN A 151 40.83 7.26 11.81
CA GLN A 151 40.37 8.56 11.35
C GLN A 151 39.49 9.21 12.42
N PRO A 152 39.86 10.40 12.96
CA PRO A 152 39.05 11.13 13.93
C PRO A 152 37.69 11.53 13.33
N GLY A 153 36.64 11.43 14.15
CA GLY A 153 35.26 11.71 13.74
C GLY A 153 34.59 10.57 12.96
N PHE A 154 35.26 9.44 12.82
CA PHE A 154 34.72 8.26 12.14
C PHE A 154 34.80 7.03 13.05
N LEU A 155 33.86 6.11 12.87
CA LEU A 155 33.86 4.81 13.50
C LEU A 155 33.74 3.72 12.43
N LYS A 156 34.17 2.51 12.76
CA LYS A 156 33.96 1.34 11.90
C LYS A 156 32.47 1.05 11.81
N HIS A 157 32.04 0.50 10.69
CA HIS A 157 30.62 0.16 10.47
C HIS A 157 30.06 -0.64 11.65
N PRO A 158 28.85 -0.33 12.13
CA PRO A 158 28.27 -0.93 13.32
C PRO A 158 28.25 -2.46 13.30
N TYR A 159 28.00 -3.04 12.16
CA TYR A 159 27.95 -4.50 12.03
C TYR A 159 29.31 -5.20 12.11
N ASN A 160 30.42 -4.47 11.95
CA ASN A 160 31.76 -5.06 12.05
C ASN A 160 32.20 -5.36 13.49
N SER A 161 31.67 -4.59 14.45
CA SER A 161 32.07 -4.70 15.85
C SER A 161 31.16 -5.61 16.68
N ASN A 162 30.00 -6.00 16.13
CA ASN A 162 29.03 -6.81 16.83
C ASN A 162 29.12 -8.28 16.36
N LEU A 163 29.62 -9.15 17.22
CA LEU A 163 29.73 -10.59 16.96
C LEU A 163 28.41 -11.26 16.57
N ASN A 164 27.29 -10.75 17.11
CA ASN A 164 25.95 -11.28 16.84
C ASN A 164 25.41 -10.85 15.47
N ALA A 165 25.94 -9.76 14.90
CA ALA A 165 25.53 -9.23 13.60
C ALA A 165 26.49 -9.63 12.45
N ARG A 166 27.57 -10.36 12.73
CA ARG A 166 28.58 -10.75 11.73
C ARG A 166 28.01 -11.47 10.51
N PHE A 167 27.02 -12.32 10.72
CA PHE A 167 26.40 -13.05 9.61
C PHE A 167 25.58 -12.11 8.72
N LEU A 168 24.87 -11.14 9.31
CA LEU A 168 24.13 -10.11 8.56
C LEU A 168 25.09 -9.17 7.83
N ALA A 169 26.19 -8.77 8.49
CA ALA A 169 27.18 -7.90 7.89
C ALA A 169 27.85 -8.55 6.68
N ARG A 170 28.25 -9.80 6.79
CA ARG A 170 28.92 -10.53 5.71
C ARG A 170 28.08 -10.60 4.43
N ASP A 171 26.74 -10.80 4.58
CA ASP A 171 25.85 -11.00 3.46
C ASP A 171 25.25 -9.67 2.93
N LEU A 172 25.10 -8.66 3.81
CA LEU A 172 24.50 -7.36 3.46
C LEU A 172 25.52 -6.30 3.03
N LEU A 173 26.70 -6.27 3.63
CA LEU A 173 27.70 -5.22 3.30
C LEU A 173 28.04 -5.17 1.82
N PRO A 174 28.32 -6.29 1.12
CA PRO A 174 28.60 -6.27 -0.31
C PRO A 174 27.41 -5.76 -1.15
N LEU A 175 26.17 -6.09 -0.73
CA LEU A 175 24.95 -5.62 -1.42
C LEU A 175 24.76 -4.09 -1.31
N LEU A 176 25.29 -3.50 -0.23
CA LEU A 176 25.29 -2.06 0.01
C LEU A 176 26.54 -1.35 -0.53
N GLY A 177 27.45 -2.08 -1.19
CA GLY A 177 28.73 -1.53 -1.63
C GLY A 177 29.70 -1.20 -0.48
N LEU A 178 29.49 -1.79 0.70
CA LEU A 178 30.29 -1.60 1.90
C LEU A 178 31.22 -2.80 2.14
N SER A 179 32.27 -2.56 2.90
CA SER A 179 33.23 -3.59 3.35
C SER A 179 33.38 -3.55 4.88
N GLU A 180 34.09 -4.54 5.42
CA GLU A 180 34.41 -4.57 6.86
C GLU A 180 35.26 -3.37 7.32
N ASP A 181 35.96 -2.71 6.41
CA ASP A 181 36.78 -1.54 6.69
C ASP A 181 36.05 -0.23 6.42
N SER A 182 34.78 -0.27 5.98
CA SER A 182 33.98 0.94 5.75
C SER A 182 33.84 1.73 7.04
N LEU A 183 34.07 3.03 6.93
CA LEU A 183 33.97 3.97 8.05
C LEU A 183 32.66 4.74 7.95
N TRP A 184 32.14 5.07 9.12
CA TRP A 184 30.92 5.84 9.29
C TRP A 184 31.24 7.15 10.01
N GLU A 185 30.84 8.27 9.44
CA GLU A 185 31.06 9.57 10.04
C GLU A 185 30.17 9.72 11.28
N TRP A 186 30.75 10.21 12.40
CA TRP A 186 30.00 10.49 13.62
C TRP A 186 29.30 11.84 13.54
N LYS A 187 28.09 11.82 12.99
CA LYS A 187 27.24 13.00 12.81
C LYS A 187 25.77 12.61 12.94
N PRO A 188 24.86 13.56 13.15
CA PRO A 188 23.44 13.28 13.05
C PRO A 188 23.05 12.94 11.62
N TYR A 189 22.22 11.89 11.46
CA TYR A 189 21.62 11.47 10.20
C TYR A 189 20.11 11.62 10.30
N ASP A 190 19.48 12.15 9.27
CA ASP A 190 18.01 12.20 9.16
C ASP A 190 17.46 10.88 8.65
N SER A 191 17.73 9.80 9.39
CA SER A 191 17.36 8.43 8.98
C SER A 191 15.88 8.25 8.66
N VAL A 192 15.02 9.05 9.28
CA VAL A 192 13.57 9.01 9.01
C VAL A 192 13.25 9.74 7.72
N GLY A 193 13.82 10.94 7.51
CA GLY A 193 13.63 11.70 6.28
C GLY A 193 14.23 10.98 5.06
N ASP A 194 15.41 10.41 5.23
CA ASP A 194 16.12 9.68 4.16
C ASP A 194 15.45 8.33 3.82
N LEU A 195 14.67 7.76 4.74
CA LEU A 195 13.94 6.51 4.50
C LEU A 195 12.76 6.73 3.56
N PHE A 196 12.09 7.88 3.65
CA PHE A 196 10.89 8.12 2.86
C PHE A 196 11.22 8.82 1.54
N GLN A 197 10.51 8.42 0.50
CA GLN A 197 10.58 9.00 -0.83
C GLN A 197 9.22 9.58 -1.22
N PRO A 198 9.14 10.53 -2.15
CA PRO A 198 7.87 10.90 -2.74
C PRO A 198 7.23 9.68 -3.41
N GLY A 199 6.03 9.34 -2.98
CA GLY A 199 5.23 8.30 -3.65
C GLY A 199 4.41 8.90 -4.78
N SER A 200 4.12 8.13 -5.81
CA SER A 200 3.31 8.56 -6.94
C SER A 200 2.23 7.54 -7.28
N ILE A 201 1.05 8.01 -7.61
CA ILE A 201 -0.08 7.19 -8.04
C ILE A 201 -0.56 7.68 -9.38
N ILE A 202 -0.50 6.80 -10.39
CA ILE A 202 -1.09 7.03 -11.70
C ILE A 202 -2.28 6.08 -11.84
N ASN A 203 -3.46 6.63 -12.08
CA ASN A 203 -4.65 5.85 -12.35
C ASN A 203 -5.25 6.27 -13.69
N THR A 204 -5.32 5.34 -14.63
CA THR A 204 -5.91 5.55 -15.95
C THR A 204 -7.06 4.60 -16.15
N ASN A 205 -8.19 5.13 -16.57
CA ASN A 205 -9.39 4.37 -16.87
C ASN A 205 -9.93 4.75 -18.25
N ILE A 206 -10.19 3.74 -19.07
CA ILE A 206 -10.79 3.88 -20.40
C ILE A 206 -12.09 3.10 -20.39
N ASN A 207 -13.18 3.78 -20.61
CA ASN A 207 -14.51 3.19 -20.66
C ASN A 207 -15.11 3.40 -22.06
N PHE A 208 -15.55 2.30 -22.66
CA PHE A 208 -16.27 2.28 -23.92
C PHE A 208 -17.67 1.70 -23.68
N ARG A 209 -18.69 2.47 -23.93
CA ARG A 209 -20.08 2.06 -23.78
C ARG A 209 -20.90 2.39 -25.01
N GLY A 210 -21.92 1.60 -25.25
CA GLY A 210 -22.81 1.84 -26.35
C GLY A 210 -24.14 1.12 -26.22
N GLN A 211 -25.06 1.51 -27.09
CA GLN A 211 -26.39 0.95 -27.15
C GLN A 211 -26.84 0.85 -28.62
N SER A 212 -27.60 -0.21 -28.96
CA SER A 212 -28.25 -0.33 -30.27
C SER A 212 -29.33 0.74 -30.46
N ASP A 213 -29.65 1.06 -31.73
CA ASP A 213 -30.64 2.10 -32.07
C ASP A 213 -32.03 1.84 -31.49
N ASP A 214 -32.39 0.57 -31.32
CA ASP A 214 -33.68 0.16 -30.76
C ASP A 214 -33.62 0.02 -29.19
N GLY A 215 -32.48 0.33 -28.58
CA GLY A 215 -32.27 0.25 -27.13
C GLY A 215 -32.31 -1.16 -26.56
N LYS A 216 -32.37 -2.21 -27.40
CA LYS A 216 -32.48 -3.57 -26.91
C LYS A 216 -31.15 -4.19 -26.49
N VAL A 217 -30.05 -3.72 -27.05
CA VAL A 217 -28.71 -4.22 -26.70
C VAL A 217 -27.89 -3.04 -26.17
N SER A 218 -27.30 -3.20 -25.01
CA SER A 218 -26.31 -2.29 -24.46
C SER A 218 -25.06 -3.03 -24.02
N TYR A 219 -23.93 -2.37 -24.11
CA TYR A 219 -22.64 -2.92 -23.73
C TYR A 219 -21.73 -1.90 -23.10
N ASN A 220 -20.83 -2.38 -22.27
CA ASN A 220 -19.81 -1.60 -21.61
C ASN A 220 -18.51 -2.41 -21.58
N VAL A 221 -17.42 -1.78 -21.98
CA VAL A 221 -16.06 -2.34 -21.86
C VAL A 221 -15.24 -1.32 -21.09
N ASN A 222 -14.61 -1.77 -20.02
CA ASN A 222 -13.79 -0.92 -19.19
C ASN A 222 -12.39 -1.52 -19.07
N TYR A 223 -11.38 -0.66 -19.18
CA TYR A 223 -10.00 -0.96 -18.87
C TYR A 223 -9.49 0.03 -17.85
N GLY A 224 -8.95 -0.46 -16.75
CA GLY A 224 -8.34 0.33 -15.69
C GLY A 224 -6.90 -0.11 -15.47
N ASN A 225 -6.02 0.86 -15.34
CA ASN A 225 -4.62 0.66 -14.93
C ASN A 225 -4.33 1.55 -13.74
N LEU A 226 -3.77 0.96 -12.69
CA LEU A 226 -3.25 1.65 -11.52
C LEU A 226 -1.77 1.29 -11.37
N ASP A 227 -0.93 2.30 -11.29
CA ASP A 227 0.49 2.19 -10.92
C ASP A 227 0.71 3.08 -9.70
N ASP A 228 1.05 2.46 -8.58
CA ASP A 228 1.24 3.12 -7.29
C ASP A 228 2.65 2.79 -6.78
N GLU A 229 3.48 3.80 -6.67
CA GLU A 229 4.75 3.76 -5.97
C GLU A 229 4.58 4.40 -4.60
N GLY A 230 4.69 3.59 -3.55
CA GLY A 230 4.53 4.04 -2.18
C GLY A 230 5.65 4.98 -1.71
N PHE A 231 5.37 5.75 -0.68
CA PHE A 231 6.36 6.65 -0.06
C PHE A 231 7.44 5.92 0.74
N THR A 232 7.31 4.61 0.96
CA THR A 232 8.38 3.75 1.49
C THR A 232 9.07 3.00 0.35
N PRO A 233 10.41 2.96 0.32
CA PRO A 233 11.14 2.25 -0.73
C PRO A 233 10.72 0.79 -0.86
N GLY A 234 10.55 0.31 -2.10
CA GLY A 234 10.16 -1.07 -2.39
C GLY A 234 8.66 -1.36 -2.30
N ASN A 235 7.84 -0.41 -1.84
CA ASN A 235 6.38 -0.58 -1.82
C ASN A 235 5.80 -0.19 -3.18
N THR A 236 5.26 -1.16 -3.92
CA THR A 236 4.63 -0.91 -5.23
C THR A 236 3.36 -1.73 -5.38
N LEU A 237 2.36 -1.13 -6.02
CA LEU A 237 1.12 -1.79 -6.41
C LEU A 237 0.82 -1.49 -7.87
N ARG A 238 0.76 -2.54 -8.70
CA ARG A 238 0.34 -2.45 -10.09
C ARG A 238 -0.89 -3.28 -10.30
N ARG A 239 -1.93 -2.67 -10.83
CA ARG A 239 -3.19 -3.35 -11.10
C ARG A 239 -3.71 -3.04 -12.49
N ASN A 240 -4.12 -4.09 -13.21
CA ASN A 240 -4.81 -3.98 -14.47
C ASN A 240 -6.17 -4.67 -14.35
N ASN A 241 -7.22 -3.96 -14.70
CA ASN A 241 -8.59 -4.44 -14.67
C ASN A 241 -9.17 -4.37 -16.06
N ILE A 242 -9.85 -5.43 -16.47
CA ILE A 242 -10.67 -5.45 -17.68
C ILE A 242 -12.06 -5.94 -17.28
N SER A 243 -13.08 -5.19 -17.67
CA SER A 243 -14.46 -5.59 -17.44
C SER A 243 -15.31 -5.45 -18.69
N PHE A 244 -16.23 -6.38 -18.84
CA PHE A 244 -17.24 -6.40 -19.89
C PHE A 244 -18.60 -6.49 -19.23
N GLY A 245 -19.52 -5.62 -19.60
CA GLY A 245 -20.92 -5.65 -19.21
C GLY A 245 -21.80 -5.65 -20.44
N GLY A 246 -22.87 -6.42 -20.42
CA GLY A 246 -23.82 -6.44 -21.51
C GLY A 246 -25.25 -6.73 -21.04
N ARG A 247 -26.20 -6.15 -21.75
CA ARG A 247 -27.62 -6.41 -21.57
C ARG A 247 -28.26 -6.57 -22.93
N ALA A 248 -29.12 -7.59 -23.08
CA ALA A 248 -29.92 -7.82 -24.28
C ALA A 248 -31.38 -8.11 -23.92
N VAL A 249 -32.31 -7.36 -24.49
CA VAL A 249 -33.75 -7.59 -24.39
C VAL A 249 -34.16 -8.43 -25.57
N LEU A 250 -34.34 -9.75 -25.34
CA LEU A 250 -34.65 -10.70 -26.41
C LEU A 250 -36.15 -10.70 -26.76
N SER A 251 -37.00 -10.40 -25.78
CA SER A 251 -38.43 -10.28 -25.95
C SER A 251 -39.04 -9.44 -24.83
N ASN A 252 -40.34 -9.17 -24.90
CA ASN A 252 -41.08 -8.44 -23.84
C ASN A 252 -41.02 -9.10 -22.46
N LYS A 253 -40.55 -10.35 -22.39
CA LYS A 253 -40.51 -11.14 -21.16
C LYS A 253 -39.11 -11.65 -20.82
N ILE A 254 -38.13 -11.48 -21.72
CA ILE A 254 -36.80 -12.07 -21.53
C ILE A 254 -35.76 -10.98 -21.73
N THR A 255 -35.02 -10.73 -20.66
CA THR A 255 -33.83 -9.86 -20.65
C THR A 255 -32.64 -10.67 -20.13
N VAL A 256 -31.55 -10.65 -20.84
CA VAL A 256 -30.29 -11.28 -20.46
C VAL A 256 -29.30 -10.20 -20.08
N ASN A 257 -28.70 -10.32 -18.91
CA ASN A 257 -27.59 -9.47 -18.46
C ASN A 257 -26.39 -10.38 -18.19
N GLY A 258 -25.21 -9.89 -18.53
CA GLY A 258 -23.96 -10.59 -18.24
C GLY A 258 -22.85 -9.59 -17.92
N THR A 259 -22.03 -9.91 -16.92
CA THR A 259 -20.82 -9.17 -16.56
C THR A 259 -19.65 -10.14 -16.46
N LEU A 260 -18.48 -9.69 -16.91
CA LEU A 260 -17.21 -10.39 -16.75
C LEU A 260 -16.19 -9.39 -16.28
N ASN A 261 -15.56 -9.68 -15.15
CA ASN A 261 -14.49 -8.85 -14.58
C ASN A 261 -13.24 -9.70 -14.43
N TYR A 262 -12.12 -9.17 -14.90
CA TYR A 262 -10.81 -9.76 -14.74
C TYR A 262 -9.86 -8.73 -14.15
N SER A 263 -9.16 -9.09 -13.07
CA SER A 263 -8.17 -8.24 -12.42
C SER A 263 -6.85 -8.98 -12.27
N PHE A 264 -5.78 -8.30 -12.58
CA PHE A 264 -4.42 -8.75 -12.32
C PHE A 264 -3.73 -7.71 -11.45
N THR A 265 -3.30 -8.13 -10.26
CA THR A 265 -2.64 -7.26 -9.26
C THR A 265 -1.27 -7.83 -8.92
N ASP A 266 -0.24 -7.00 -9.03
CA ASP A 266 1.11 -7.26 -8.54
C ASP A 266 1.39 -6.28 -7.39
N PHE A 267 1.66 -6.82 -6.23
CA PHE A 267 1.93 -6.06 -5.02
C PHE A 267 3.27 -6.47 -4.43
N LYS A 268 4.10 -5.47 -4.13
CA LYS A 268 5.36 -5.65 -3.40
C LYS A 268 5.30 -4.81 -2.13
N SER A 269 5.67 -5.43 -1.04
CA SER A 269 5.88 -4.77 0.26
C SER A 269 7.37 -4.67 0.53
N PRO A 270 7.83 -3.60 1.20
CA PRO A 270 9.23 -3.46 1.60
C PRO A 270 9.68 -4.56 2.54
#